data_bf21abf484742bebfe354d894d439e82
#
_entry.id   bf21abf484742bebfe354d894d439e82
#
_cell.length_a   1.000
_cell.length_b   1.000
_cell.length_c   1.000
_cell.angle_alpha   90.00
_cell.angle_beta   90.00
_cell.angle_gamma   90.00
#
_symmetry.space_group_name_H-M   'P 1'
#
loop_
_entity.id
_entity.type
_entity.pdbx_description
1 polymer ?
#
loop_
_entity_poly.entity_id
_entity_poly.type
_entity_poly.pdbx_seq_one_letter_code
_entity_poly.pdbx_strand_id
1 'polypeptide(L)'
;IDGKIDPAIAVLDAVGLLFYIIPGLIAFAVDFATGAIYFEPGHTAQIDPAKLKQAIGPDGQVDNHKLQAILESELGRDFPLDDPRLIQHKGSTQQLAMFGLQPAA
;
A
#
# COMPACT_ATOMS: atom_id res chain seq x y z
N ILE A 1 7.33 -24.57 -13.72
CA ILE A 1 6.86 -24.24 -13.57
C ILE A 1 6.35 -23.84 -13.63
N ASP A 2 6.52 -24.03 -13.72
CA ASP A 2 5.80 -23.86 -13.87
C ASP A 2 4.96 -23.01 -13.98
N GLY A 3 4.59 -22.95 -14.63
CA GLY A 3 3.48 -22.12 -14.91
C GLY A 3 2.98 -21.36 -13.75
N LYS A 4 3.73 -21.27 -12.84
CA LYS A 4 3.41 -20.60 -11.61
C LYS A 4 3.48 -19.11 -11.81
N ILE A 5 2.41 -18.44 -11.46
CA ILE A 5 2.35 -16.99 -11.57
C ILE A 5 3.25 -16.38 -10.51
N ASP A 6 4.09 -15.48 -10.94
CA ASP A 6 4.91 -14.72 -10.03
C ASP A 6 4.04 -13.77 -9.21
N PRO A 7 3.96 -13.96 -7.87
CA PRO A 7 3.09 -13.10 -7.05
C PRO A 7 3.44 -11.62 -7.15
N ALA A 8 4.70 -11.29 -7.35
CA ALA A 8 5.09 -9.89 -7.50
C ALA A 8 4.43 -9.27 -8.71
N ILE A 9 4.45 -9.99 -9.83
CA ILE A 9 3.82 -9.51 -11.05
C ILE A 9 2.32 -9.41 -10.85
N ALA A 10 1.73 -10.41 -10.21
CA ALA A 10 0.29 -10.42 -9.99
C ALA A 10 -0.13 -9.22 -9.14
N VAL A 11 0.61 -8.92 -8.10
CA VAL A 11 0.28 -7.78 -7.25
C VAL A 11 0.40 -6.46 -8.02
N LEU A 12 1.50 -6.29 -8.73
CA LEU A 12 1.73 -5.02 -9.43
C LEU A 12 0.79 -4.82 -10.61
N ASP A 13 0.54 -5.89 -11.35
CA ASP A 13 -0.24 -5.76 -12.59
C ASP A 13 -1.73 -5.84 -12.33
N ALA A 14 -2.14 -6.75 -11.46
CA ALA A 14 -3.56 -7.01 -11.27
C ALA A 14 -4.18 -6.10 -10.24
N VAL A 15 -3.49 -5.86 -9.15
CA VAL A 15 -4.05 -5.09 -8.05
C VAL A 15 -3.44 -3.70 -7.99
N GLY A 16 -2.13 -3.64 -7.82
CA GLY A 16 -1.42 -2.38 -7.70
C GLY A 16 -1.71 -1.62 -6.42
N LEU A 17 -2.69 -2.04 -5.65
CA LEU A 17 -3.19 -1.28 -4.52
C LEU A 17 -3.36 -2.20 -3.31
N LEU A 18 -2.81 -1.78 -2.18
CA LEU A 18 -3.00 -2.48 -0.92
C LEU A 18 -3.61 -1.53 0.09
N PHE A 19 -4.64 -2.02 0.76
CA PHE A 19 -5.25 -1.32 1.87
C PHE A 19 -4.63 -1.79 3.18
N TYR A 20 -4.27 -0.84 4.03
CA TYR A 20 -3.73 -1.11 5.35
C TYR A 20 -4.66 -0.48 6.37
N ILE A 21 -5.19 -1.28 7.27
CA ILE A 21 -6.17 -0.83 8.23
C ILE A 21 -5.77 -1.29 9.62
N ILE A 22 -5.65 -0.35 10.54
CA ILE A 22 -5.48 -0.66 11.95
C ILE A 22 -6.73 -0.13 12.62
N PRO A 23 -7.64 -1.02 13.07
CA PRO A 23 -8.93 -0.59 13.61
C PRO A 23 -8.76 0.42 14.74
N GLY A 24 -9.49 1.54 14.62
CA GLY A 24 -9.46 2.58 15.63
C GLY A 24 -8.23 3.48 15.57
N LEU A 25 -7.34 3.27 14.63
CA LEU A 25 -6.12 4.05 14.56
C LEU A 25 -5.91 4.71 13.20
N ILE A 26 -5.79 3.94 12.15
CA ILE A 26 -5.48 4.50 10.83
C ILE A 26 -5.95 3.56 9.73
N ALA A 27 -6.34 4.15 8.60
CA ALA A 27 -6.57 3.41 7.37
C ALA A 27 -5.91 4.18 6.24
N PHE A 28 -5.20 3.46 5.40
CA PHE A 28 -4.59 4.07 4.23
C PHE A 28 -4.39 3.03 3.15
N ALA A 29 -4.11 3.50 1.93
CA ALA A 29 -3.89 2.61 0.80
C ALA A 29 -2.65 3.05 0.06
N VAL A 30 -1.93 2.07 -0.47
CA VAL A 30 -0.69 2.28 -1.21
C VAL A 30 -0.88 1.73 -2.62
N ASP A 31 -0.70 2.60 -3.61
CA ASP A 31 -0.74 2.20 -5.01
C ASP A 31 0.71 2.04 -5.49
N PHE A 32 1.15 0.80 -5.61
CA PHE A 32 2.53 0.51 -5.98
C PHE A 32 2.82 0.82 -7.45
N ALA A 33 1.80 0.89 -8.26
CA ALA A 33 1.99 1.17 -9.69
C ALA A 33 2.24 2.65 -9.95
N THR A 34 1.51 3.51 -9.24
CA THR A 34 1.61 4.95 -9.46
C THR A 34 2.37 5.70 -8.39
N GLY A 35 2.54 5.07 -7.23
CA GLY A 35 3.16 5.73 -6.09
C GLY A 35 2.20 6.58 -5.27
N ALA A 36 0.91 6.51 -5.56
CA ALA A 36 -0.07 7.27 -4.81
C ALA A 36 -0.35 6.63 -3.47
N ILE A 37 -0.44 7.46 -2.44
CA ILE A 37 -0.77 7.02 -1.09
C ILE A 37 -2.04 7.76 -0.68
N TYR A 38 -3.07 7.00 -0.35
CA TYR A 38 -4.37 7.58 0.02
C TYR A 38 -4.60 7.43 1.51
N PHE A 39 -4.91 8.54 2.19
CA PHE A 39 -5.30 8.47 3.59
C PHE A 39 -6.56 9.26 3.86
N GLU A 40 -7.16 8.98 5.00
CA GLU A 40 -8.32 9.72 5.46
C GLU A 40 -7.94 11.06 6.03
N PRO A 41 -8.82 12.03 5.89
CA PRO A 41 -9.98 12.08 4.99
C PRO A 41 -9.61 12.77 3.69
N GLY A 42 -9.67 12.02 2.60
CA GLY A 42 -9.53 12.63 1.28
C GLY A 42 -8.15 13.18 0.94
N HIS A 43 -7.12 12.68 1.60
CA HIS A 43 -5.75 13.10 1.34
C HIS A 43 -5.04 12.13 0.43
N THR A 44 -4.22 12.66 -0.46
CA THR A 44 -3.40 11.85 -1.34
C THR A 44 -1.97 12.39 -1.33
N ALA A 45 -1.01 11.52 -1.19
CA ALA A 45 0.40 11.87 -1.32
C ALA A 45 0.99 11.09 -2.48
N GLN A 46 2.18 11.48 -2.89
CA GLN A 46 2.84 10.87 -4.03
C GLN A 46 4.26 10.50 -3.64
N ILE A 47 4.61 9.24 -3.87
CA ILE A 47 5.97 8.74 -3.69
C ILE A 47 6.43 8.17 -5.02
N ASP A 48 7.72 8.26 -5.30
CA ASP A 48 8.29 7.63 -6.49
C ASP A 48 7.98 6.13 -6.44
N PRO A 49 7.27 5.58 -7.43
CA PRO A 49 6.96 4.16 -7.43
C PRO A 49 8.19 3.27 -7.34
N ALA A 50 9.31 3.71 -7.85
CA ALA A 50 10.54 2.92 -7.78
C ALA A 50 10.98 2.71 -6.33
N LYS A 51 10.72 3.69 -5.46
CA LYS A 51 11.04 3.54 -4.04
C LYS A 51 10.11 2.55 -3.38
N LEU A 52 8.82 2.60 -3.72
CA LEU A 52 7.86 1.66 -3.15
C LEU A 52 8.19 0.22 -3.54
N LYS A 53 8.65 0.02 -4.75
CA LYS A 53 8.97 -1.31 -5.23
C LYS A 53 10.15 -1.94 -4.48
N GLN A 54 10.96 -1.14 -3.83
CA GLN A 54 12.04 -1.66 -3.00
C GLN A 54 11.52 -2.46 -1.82
N ALA A 55 10.27 -2.25 -1.44
CA ALA A 55 9.65 -3.01 -0.36
C ALA A 55 9.09 -4.35 -0.83
N ILE A 56 9.10 -4.61 -2.13
CA ILE A 56 8.57 -5.87 -2.67
C ILE A 56 9.73 -6.83 -2.88
N GLY A 57 9.64 -7.99 -2.24
CA GLY A 57 10.67 -8.99 -2.35
C GLY A 57 10.57 -9.81 -3.63
N PRO A 58 11.56 -10.65 -3.89
CA PRO A 58 11.56 -11.48 -5.10
C PRO A 58 10.43 -12.49 -5.16
N ASP A 59 9.80 -12.76 -4.02
CA ASP A 59 8.65 -13.66 -3.94
C ASP A 59 7.33 -12.92 -4.15
N GLY A 60 7.37 -11.62 -4.42
CA GLY A 60 6.20 -10.81 -4.62
C GLY A 60 5.53 -10.33 -3.35
N GLN A 61 6.11 -10.62 -2.23
CA GLN A 61 5.56 -10.22 -0.93
C GLN A 61 6.07 -8.85 -0.56
N VAL A 62 5.19 -8.05 0.02
CA VAL A 62 5.58 -6.74 0.52
C VAL A 62 6.20 -6.90 1.90
N ASP A 63 7.42 -6.38 2.04
CA ASP A 63 8.09 -6.33 3.33
C ASP A 63 7.58 -5.09 4.07
N ASN A 64 6.71 -5.29 5.05
CA ASN A 64 6.10 -4.17 5.75
C ASN A 64 7.11 -3.34 6.52
N HIS A 65 8.20 -3.94 6.95
CA HIS A 65 9.25 -3.20 7.64
C HIS A 65 9.89 -2.17 6.72
N LYS A 66 10.20 -2.60 5.50
CA LYS A 66 10.78 -1.71 4.51
C LYS A 66 9.77 -0.67 4.05
N LEU A 67 8.53 -1.09 3.85
CA LEU A 67 7.50 -0.16 3.44
C LEU A 67 7.26 0.90 4.49
N GLN A 68 7.22 0.51 5.75
CA GLN A 68 7.06 1.46 6.85
C GLN A 68 8.17 2.51 6.83
N ALA A 69 9.41 2.08 6.67
CA ALA A 69 10.54 2.99 6.63
C ALA A 69 10.44 3.96 5.46
N ILE A 70 10.03 3.46 4.30
CA ILE A 70 9.88 4.30 3.11
C ILE A 70 8.79 5.34 3.33
N LEU A 71 7.63 4.91 3.80
CA LEU A 71 6.51 5.82 4.00
C LEU A 71 6.84 6.88 5.03
N GLU A 72 7.45 6.50 6.14
CA GLU A 72 7.78 7.45 7.19
C GLU A 72 8.86 8.44 6.75
N SER A 73 9.82 7.95 5.98
CA SER A 73 10.87 8.81 5.47
C SER A 73 10.36 9.80 4.43
N GLU A 74 9.50 9.32 3.53
CA GLU A 74 9.03 10.15 2.43
C GLU A 74 7.91 11.11 2.84
N LEU A 75 7.07 10.70 3.77
CA LEU A 75 5.89 11.48 4.13
C LEU A 75 6.01 12.19 5.48
N GLY A 76 7.03 11.85 6.24
CA GLY A 76 7.31 12.56 7.50
C GLY A 76 6.27 12.32 8.58
N ARG A 77 5.60 11.16 8.56
CA ARG A 77 4.63 10.80 9.57
C ARG A 77 4.67 9.31 9.83
N ASP A 78 4.06 8.89 10.93
CA ASP A 78 4.09 7.50 11.35
C ASP A 78 3.14 6.64 10.52
N PHE A 79 3.61 5.45 10.16
CA PHE A 79 2.80 4.42 9.52
C PHE A 79 3.09 3.10 10.23
N PRO A 80 2.37 2.79 11.31
CA PRO A 80 2.73 1.67 12.18
C PRO A 80 2.36 0.31 11.57
N LEU A 81 3.07 -0.11 10.55
CA LEU A 81 2.83 -1.37 9.88
C LEU A 81 3.28 -2.59 10.68
N ASP A 82 3.88 -2.36 11.83
CA ASP A 82 4.27 -3.43 12.75
C ASP A 82 3.22 -3.70 13.82
N ASP A 83 2.10 -3.00 13.78
CA ASP A 83 1.03 -3.18 14.75
C ASP A 83 0.38 -4.56 14.54
N PRO A 84 0.22 -5.36 15.60
CA PRO A 84 -0.34 -6.72 15.44
C PRO A 84 -1.81 -6.73 14.99
N ARG A 85 -2.51 -5.59 15.10
CA ARG A 85 -3.90 -5.50 14.64
C ARG A 85 -4.01 -5.17 13.16
N LEU A 86 -2.90 -4.97 12.48
CA LEU A 86 -2.90 -4.56 11.08
C LEU A 86 -3.64 -5.54 10.19
N ILE A 87 -4.53 -5.01 9.37
CA ILE A 87 -5.25 -5.76 8.36
C ILE A 87 -4.77 -5.28 7.00
N GLN A 88 -4.35 -6.21 6.17
CA GLN A 88 -3.93 -5.92 4.80
C GLN A 88 -4.95 -6.50 3.84
N HIS A 89 -5.30 -5.73 2.83
CA HIS A 89 -6.34 -6.13 1.90
C HIS A 89 -5.98 -5.64 0.50
N LYS A 90 -5.90 -6.55 -0.43
CA LYS A 90 -5.70 -6.18 -1.83
C LYS A 90 -6.99 -5.62 -2.39
N GLY A 91 -6.85 -4.59 -3.21
CA GLY A 91 -8.04 -3.99 -3.75
C GLY A 91 -7.76 -3.16 -4.98
N SER A 92 -8.75 -2.35 -5.33
CA SER A 92 -8.68 -1.47 -6.48
C SER A 92 -9.11 -0.07 -6.07
N THR A 93 -8.86 0.89 -6.98
CA THR A 93 -9.25 2.27 -6.73
C THR A 93 -10.75 2.42 -6.51
N GLN A 94 -11.54 1.48 -7.05
CA GLN A 94 -12.99 1.51 -6.87
C GLN A 94 -13.40 1.27 -5.43
N GLN A 95 -12.53 0.65 -4.63
CA GLN A 95 -12.81 0.34 -3.25
C GLN A 95 -12.38 1.44 -2.28
N LEU A 96 -11.70 2.47 -2.77
CA LEU A 96 -11.21 3.54 -1.91
C LEU A 96 -12.33 4.19 -1.11
N ALA A 97 -13.47 4.43 -1.75
CA ALA A 97 -14.59 5.07 -1.06
C ALA A 97 -15.14 4.22 0.08
N MET A 98 -15.06 2.89 -0.06
CA MET A 98 -15.55 1.99 0.98
C MET A 98 -14.77 2.14 2.29
N PHE A 99 -13.53 2.60 2.19
CA PHE A 99 -12.68 2.77 3.36
C PHE A 99 -12.46 4.24 3.72
N GLY A 100 -13.22 5.14 3.09
CA GLY A 100 -13.07 6.55 3.36
C GLY A 100 -11.79 7.17 2.81
N LEU A 101 -11.19 6.53 1.83
CA LEU A 101 -9.88 6.92 1.30
C LEU A 101 -9.96 7.57 -0.09
N GLN A 102 -11.16 7.84 -0.55
CA GLN A 102 -11.36 8.43 -1.86
C GLN A 102 -10.67 9.80 -1.90
N PRO A 103 -9.94 10.10 -2.99
CA PRO A 103 -9.24 11.38 -3.09
C PRO A 103 -10.21 12.54 -3.05
N ALA A 104 -9.74 13.67 -2.58
CA ALA A 104 -10.53 14.90 -2.62
C ALA A 104 -10.80 15.27 -4.07
N ALA A 105 -12.01 15.65 -4.36
CA ALA A 105 -12.41 15.97 -5.71
C ALA A 105 -11.80 17.28 -6.18
#